data_e2abd44879affa2f04c718371ce2e751
#
_entry.id   e2abd44879affa2f04c718371ce2e751
#
_cell.length_a   1.000
_cell.length_b   1.000
_cell.length_c   1.000
_cell.angle_alpha   90.00
_cell.angle_beta   90.00
_cell.angle_gamma   90.00
#
_symmetry.space_group_name_H-M   'P 1'
#
loop_
_entity.id
_entity.type
_entity.pdbx_description
1 polymer ?
#
loop_
_entity_poly.entity_id
_entity_poly.type
_entity_poly.pdbx_seq_one_letter_code
_entity_poly.pdbx_strand_id
1 'polypeptide(L)'
;MKRTILSLFAAIGFIATAAQAQPEYVAIEMEIDVNKPAAEVWPKVGGYCDISEWLNLPCEITSGDGALGTVRSLLGGRVIEILVAETELSYGYTQPVPEEGFYNQYHGFLEARPSGANSTKLLYTLMLDVSNYETQAEKDADVARRRSMFEGALAAMKEMAE
;
A
#
# COMPACT_ATOMS: atom_id res chain seq x y z
N MET A 1 20.14 74.59 21.65
CA MET A 1 20.51 73.18 21.81
C MET A 1 19.29 72.35 21.35
N LYS A 2 19.29 71.81 20.12
CA LYS A 2 18.21 70.98 19.57
C LYS A 2 18.63 69.51 19.74
N ARG A 3 17.90 68.72 20.52
CA ARG A 3 18.09 67.28 20.66
C ARG A 3 17.27 66.53 19.62
N THR A 4 17.93 65.89 18.68
CA THR A 4 17.33 65.02 17.69
C THR A 4 17.16 63.63 18.28
N ILE A 5 15.94 63.14 18.46
CA ILE A 5 15.62 61.78 18.87
C ILE A 5 15.57 60.90 17.62
N LEU A 6 16.52 59.98 17.54
CA LEU A 6 16.59 58.99 16.45
C LEU A 6 15.77 57.76 16.89
N SER A 7 14.59 57.56 16.27
CA SER A 7 13.73 56.43 16.52
C SER A 7 14.21 55.21 15.68
N LEU A 8 14.72 54.21 16.38
CA LEU A 8 15.14 52.93 15.75
C LEU A 8 13.91 52.03 15.61
N PHE A 9 13.40 51.89 14.40
CA PHE A 9 12.38 50.86 14.10
C PHE A 9 13.05 49.51 13.90
N ALA A 10 12.87 48.59 14.85
CA ALA A 10 13.27 47.19 14.70
C ALA A 10 12.20 46.48 13.85
N ALA A 11 12.53 46.10 12.61
CA ALA A 11 11.71 45.25 11.78
C ALA A 11 11.84 43.79 12.28
N ILE A 12 10.82 43.28 12.95
CA ILE A 12 10.71 41.88 13.30
C ILE A 12 10.26 41.12 12.02
N GLY A 13 11.22 40.50 11.34
CA GLY A 13 10.92 39.60 10.22
C GLY A 13 10.26 38.33 10.74
N PHE A 14 9.00 38.10 10.39
CA PHE A 14 8.35 36.80 10.55
C PHE A 14 8.95 35.84 9.52
N ILE A 15 9.79 34.91 9.99
CA ILE A 15 10.21 33.74 9.22
C ILE A 15 9.01 32.79 9.25
N ALA A 16 8.21 32.77 8.20
CA ALA A 16 7.22 31.73 7.98
C ALA A 16 7.98 30.43 7.68
N THR A 17 8.14 29.56 8.68
CA THR A 17 8.56 28.18 8.45
C THR A 17 7.43 27.51 7.69
N ALA A 18 7.66 27.12 6.43
CA ALA A 18 6.77 26.22 5.73
C ALA A 18 6.70 24.94 6.56
N ALA A 19 5.57 24.68 7.22
CA ALA A 19 5.30 23.41 7.85
C ALA A 19 5.19 22.39 6.70
N GLN A 20 6.23 21.58 6.51
CA GLN A 20 6.11 20.42 5.64
C GLN A 20 5.13 19.47 6.32
N ALA A 21 4.08 19.09 5.60
CA ALA A 21 3.15 18.07 6.08
C ALA A 21 3.96 16.81 6.37
N GLN A 22 3.86 16.30 7.60
CA GLN A 22 4.49 15.04 7.96
C GLN A 22 3.67 13.90 7.34
N PRO A 23 4.31 12.82 6.87
CA PRO A 23 3.61 11.64 6.40
C PRO A 23 2.66 11.12 7.48
N GLU A 24 1.45 10.76 7.07
CA GLU A 24 0.45 10.13 7.93
C GLU A 24 0.13 8.75 7.38
N TYR A 25 0.55 7.70 8.11
CA TYR A 25 0.41 6.32 7.66
C TYR A 25 -0.81 5.65 8.26
N VAL A 26 -1.47 4.84 7.42
CA VAL A 26 -2.57 3.97 7.84
C VAL A 26 -2.26 2.54 7.43
N ALA A 27 -2.55 1.58 8.32
CA ALA A 27 -2.55 0.16 8.02
C ALA A 27 -3.99 -0.35 7.91
N ILE A 28 -4.28 -1.10 6.84
CA ILE A 28 -5.57 -1.77 6.62
C ILE A 28 -5.30 -3.26 6.66
N GLU A 29 -5.61 -3.89 7.78
CA GLU A 29 -5.48 -5.33 7.97
C GLU A 29 -6.81 -6.01 7.65
N MET A 30 -6.74 -7.07 6.84
CA MET A 30 -7.89 -7.85 6.39
C MET A 30 -7.52 -9.33 6.40
N GLU A 31 -8.47 -10.20 6.72
CA GLU A 31 -8.23 -11.63 6.78
C GLU A 31 -9.47 -12.45 6.42
N ILE A 32 -9.25 -13.68 5.96
CA ILE A 32 -10.30 -14.67 5.73
C ILE A 32 -9.78 -16.08 6.04
N ASP A 33 -10.64 -16.93 6.59
CA ASP A 33 -10.31 -18.34 6.81
C ASP A 33 -10.65 -19.19 5.58
N VAL A 34 -9.71 -20.10 5.21
CA VAL A 34 -9.82 -21.06 4.12
C VAL A 34 -9.69 -22.47 4.70
N ASN A 35 -10.58 -23.38 4.35
CA ASN A 35 -10.63 -24.75 4.87
C ASN A 35 -9.73 -25.71 4.06
N LYS A 36 -8.48 -25.30 3.83
CA LYS A 36 -7.43 -26.04 3.15
C LYS A 36 -6.06 -25.74 3.77
N PRO A 37 -5.11 -26.67 3.71
CA PRO A 37 -3.72 -26.42 4.11
C PRO A 37 -3.09 -25.28 3.30
N ALA A 38 -2.24 -24.47 3.91
CA ALA A 38 -1.58 -23.36 3.25
C ALA A 38 -0.74 -23.79 2.02
N ALA A 39 -0.15 -24.98 2.07
CA ALA A 39 0.59 -25.55 0.94
C ALA A 39 -0.30 -25.89 -0.29
N GLU A 40 -1.62 -26.03 -0.09
CA GLU A 40 -2.59 -26.20 -1.19
C GLU A 40 -3.20 -24.86 -1.63
N VAL A 41 -3.30 -23.91 -0.72
CA VAL A 41 -3.86 -22.57 -0.97
C VAL A 41 -2.89 -21.70 -1.77
N TRP A 42 -1.64 -21.61 -1.27
CA TRP A 42 -0.66 -20.67 -1.81
C TRP A 42 -0.36 -20.83 -3.31
N PRO A 43 -0.19 -22.05 -3.85
CA PRO A 43 0.04 -22.23 -5.29
C PRO A 43 -1.11 -21.75 -6.21
N LYS A 44 -2.30 -21.49 -5.64
CA LYS A 44 -3.46 -21.03 -6.40
C LYS A 44 -3.67 -19.52 -6.37
N VAL A 45 -3.09 -18.82 -5.38
CA VAL A 45 -3.40 -17.40 -5.17
C VAL A 45 -2.16 -16.54 -4.93
N GLY A 46 -1.00 -17.18 -4.71
CA GLY A 46 0.23 -16.52 -4.28
C GLY A 46 1.19 -16.12 -5.41
N GLY A 47 0.89 -16.46 -6.67
CA GLY A 47 1.70 -16.01 -7.81
C GLY A 47 1.62 -14.49 -7.96
N TYR A 48 2.75 -13.86 -8.30
CA TYR A 48 2.83 -12.39 -8.28
C TYR A 48 1.89 -11.71 -9.29
N CYS A 49 1.47 -12.41 -10.35
CA CYS A 49 0.43 -11.94 -11.27
C CYS A 49 -0.94 -12.64 -11.10
N ASP A 50 -1.14 -13.49 -10.07
CA ASP A 50 -2.45 -14.09 -9.78
C ASP A 50 -3.49 -13.03 -9.34
N ILE A 51 -3.03 -11.81 -9.04
CA ILE A 51 -3.89 -10.64 -8.86
C ILE A 51 -4.82 -10.40 -10.05
N SER A 52 -4.45 -10.85 -11.26
CA SER A 52 -5.31 -10.78 -12.44
C SER A 52 -6.57 -11.64 -12.28
N GLU A 53 -6.49 -12.70 -11.53
CA GLU A 53 -7.58 -13.65 -11.31
C GLU A 53 -8.52 -13.16 -10.19
N TRP A 54 -7.96 -12.91 -8.99
CA TRP A 54 -8.76 -12.56 -7.82
C TRP A 54 -9.20 -11.08 -7.73
N LEU A 55 -8.61 -10.16 -8.52
CA LEU A 55 -9.12 -8.78 -8.72
C LEU A 55 -9.69 -8.54 -10.12
N ASN A 56 -9.62 -9.53 -11.02
CA ASN A 56 -10.09 -9.43 -12.40
C ASN A 56 -9.54 -8.18 -13.10
N LEU A 57 -8.23 -8.00 -13.08
CA LEU A 57 -7.54 -6.87 -13.70
C LEU A 57 -6.30 -7.33 -14.49
N PRO A 58 -5.91 -6.63 -15.57
CA PRO A 58 -4.71 -6.98 -16.32
C PRO A 58 -3.44 -6.86 -15.47
N CYS A 59 -2.60 -7.92 -15.48
CA CYS A 59 -1.27 -7.96 -14.87
C CYS A 59 -0.24 -8.45 -15.89
N GLU A 60 0.92 -7.83 -15.93
CA GLU A 60 2.06 -8.18 -16.75
C GLU A 60 3.36 -8.04 -15.96
N ILE A 61 4.24 -9.03 -16.01
CA ILE A 61 5.62 -8.91 -15.50
C ILE A 61 6.43 -8.15 -16.54
N THR A 62 6.88 -6.95 -16.18
CA THR A 62 7.62 -6.06 -17.07
C THR A 62 9.14 -6.11 -16.84
N SER A 63 9.57 -6.65 -15.70
CA SER A 63 11.00 -6.86 -15.36
C SER A 63 11.13 -7.91 -14.27
N GLY A 64 12.24 -8.67 -14.28
CA GLY A 64 12.53 -9.71 -13.30
C GLY A 64 12.01 -11.09 -13.73
N ASP A 65 12.22 -12.07 -12.85
CA ASP A 65 11.96 -13.48 -13.10
C ASP A 65 11.06 -14.15 -12.02
N GLY A 66 10.41 -13.35 -11.19
CA GLY A 66 9.59 -13.79 -10.07
C GLY A 66 10.26 -13.65 -8.70
N ALA A 67 11.57 -13.41 -8.64
CA ALA A 67 12.31 -13.16 -7.40
C ALA A 67 12.19 -11.68 -6.94
N LEU A 68 12.79 -11.37 -5.79
CA LEU A 68 12.86 -10.00 -5.27
C LEU A 68 13.37 -9.02 -6.33
N GLY A 69 12.70 -7.88 -6.45
CA GLY A 69 12.95 -6.86 -7.47
C GLY A 69 12.12 -7.05 -8.74
N THR A 70 11.37 -8.14 -8.87
CA THR A 70 10.42 -8.32 -9.99
C THR A 70 9.39 -7.20 -10.00
N VAL A 71 9.16 -6.65 -11.20
CA VAL A 71 8.21 -5.55 -11.43
C VAL A 71 7.00 -6.07 -12.18
N ARG A 72 5.80 -5.84 -11.63
CA ARG A 72 4.54 -6.03 -12.34
C ARG A 72 3.89 -4.71 -12.70
N SER A 73 3.24 -4.70 -13.85
CA SER A 73 2.42 -3.61 -14.36
C SER A 73 0.95 -4.02 -14.32
N LEU A 74 0.12 -3.22 -13.68
CA LEU A 74 -1.32 -3.44 -13.58
C LEU A 74 -2.06 -2.36 -14.36
N LEU A 75 -3.27 -2.72 -14.84
CA LEU A 75 -4.19 -1.78 -15.51
C LEU A 75 -3.54 -1.04 -16.70
N GLY A 76 -2.70 -1.75 -17.49
CA GLY A 76 -2.03 -1.19 -18.66
C GLY A 76 -0.99 -0.11 -18.32
N GLY A 77 -0.25 -0.28 -17.25
CA GLY A 77 0.84 0.62 -16.85
C GLY A 77 0.43 1.73 -15.87
N ARG A 78 -0.84 1.79 -15.48
CA ARG A 78 -1.30 2.82 -14.50
C ARG A 78 -0.83 2.57 -13.08
N VAL A 79 -0.53 1.32 -12.75
CA VAL A 79 0.01 0.92 -11.45
C VAL A 79 1.24 0.06 -11.70
N ILE A 80 2.35 0.43 -11.10
CA ILE A 80 3.61 -0.33 -11.12
C ILE A 80 3.89 -0.79 -9.70
N GLU A 81 4.25 -2.06 -9.55
CA GLU A 81 4.56 -2.64 -8.24
C GLU A 81 5.84 -3.45 -8.32
N ILE A 82 6.66 -3.32 -7.27
CA ILE A 82 7.95 -3.98 -7.15
C ILE A 82 7.87 -4.97 -5.99
N LEU A 83 8.21 -6.22 -6.23
CA LEU A 83 8.32 -7.27 -5.20
C LEU A 83 9.51 -6.96 -4.28
N VAL A 84 9.26 -6.72 -3.00
CA VAL A 84 10.29 -6.29 -2.03
C VAL A 84 10.48 -7.23 -0.85
N ALA A 85 9.58 -8.18 -0.67
CA ALA A 85 9.67 -9.22 0.36
C ALA A 85 9.03 -10.50 -0.14
N GLU A 86 9.58 -11.66 0.23
CA GLU A 86 9.08 -12.97 -0.16
C GLU A 86 9.45 -14.02 0.87
N THR A 87 8.54 -14.95 1.13
CA THR A 87 8.74 -16.20 1.85
C THR A 87 8.07 -17.32 1.07
N GLU A 88 8.10 -18.57 1.61
CA GLU A 88 7.40 -19.71 0.98
C GLU A 88 5.88 -19.50 0.85
N LEU A 89 5.27 -18.70 1.72
CA LEU A 89 3.81 -18.52 1.82
C LEU A 89 3.39 -17.05 1.91
N SER A 90 4.25 -16.13 1.49
CA SER A 90 3.91 -14.71 1.50
C SER A 90 4.75 -13.91 0.52
N TYR A 91 4.22 -12.77 0.11
CA TYR A 91 5.00 -11.73 -0.54
C TYR A 91 4.58 -10.33 -0.09
N GLY A 92 5.53 -9.37 -0.24
CA GLY A 92 5.28 -7.96 -0.04
C GLY A 92 5.74 -7.16 -1.25
N TYR A 93 5.02 -6.11 -1.57
CA TYR A 93 5.32 -5.22 -2.69
C TYR A 93 5.22 -3.75 -2.30
N THR A 94 5.85 -2.91 -3.09
CA THR A 94 5.76 -1.45 -2.99
C THR A 94 5.41 -0.84 -4.33
N GLN A 95 4.75 0.31 -4.31
CA GLN A 95 4.61 1.15 -5.50
C GLN A 95 5.74 2.18 -5.50
N PRO A 96 6.48 2.35 -6.62
CA PRO A 96 7.50 3.37 -6.71
C PRO A 96 6.85 4.76 -6.64
N VAL A 97 7.52 5.67 -5.96
CA VAL A 97 7.09 7.06 -5.84
C VAL A 97 7.49 7.81 -7.11
N PRO A 98 6.60 8.61 -7.73
CA PRO A 98 6.97 9.49 -8.83
C PRO A 98 8.09 10.46 -8.41
N GLU A 99 9.01 10.76 -9.34
CA GLU A 99 10.11 11.71 -9.08
C GLU A 99 9.61 13.13 -8.79
N GLU A 100 8.44 13.49 -9.33
CA GLU A 100 7.78 14.77 -9.12
C GLU A 100 6.52 14.61 -8.27
N GLY A 101 6.46 15.29 -7.15
CA GLY A 101 5.28 15.35 -6.32
C GLY A 101 5.49 14.90 -4.87
N PHE A 102 4.38 14.74 -4.18
CA PHE A 102 4.36 14.30 -2.79
C PHE A 102 4.66 12.80 -2.68
N TYR A 103 5.47 12.42 -1.70
CA TYR A 103 5.80 11.01 -1.45
C TYR A 103 4.60 10.28 -0.86
N ASN A 104 3.92 9.50 -1.68
CA ASN A 104 2.85 8.60 -1.23
C ASN A 104 3.38 7.17 -1.14
N GLN A 105 3.81 6.78 0.03
CA GLN A 105 4.22 5.41 0.29
C GLN A 105 3.00 4.48 0.22
N TYR A 106 3.16 3.37 -0.53
CA TYR A 106 2.17 2.31 -0.62
C TYR A 106 2.87 0.95 -0.61
N HIS A 107 2.48 0.12 0.34
CA HIS A 107 2.91 -1.28 0.44
C HIS A 107 1.69 -2.19 0.56
N GLY A 108 1.80 -3.37 -0.04
CA GLY A 108 0.85 -4.44 0.16
C GLY A 108 1.58 -5.73 0.55
N PHE A 109 0.94 -6.53 1.40
CA PHE A 109 1.44 -7.82 1.86
C PHE A 109 0.33 -8.84 1.79
N LEU A 110 0.61 -9.99 1.17
CA LEU A 110 -0.26 -11.16 1.15
C LEU A 110 0.46 -12.33 1.81
N GLU A 111 -0.23 -13.04 2.69
CA GLU A 111 0.30 -14.20 3.41
C GLU A 111 -0.77 -15.29 3.51
N ALA A 112 -0.38 -16.55 3.27
CA ALA A 112 -1.17 -17.73 3.58
C ALA A 112 -0.62 -18.37 4.87
N ARG A 113 -1.15 -17.95 6.02
CA ARG A 113 -0.69 -18.42 7.33
C ARG A 113 -1.39 -19.72 7.73
N PRO A 114 -0.66 -20.84 7.97
CA PRO A 114 -1.28 -22.03 8.51
C PRO A 114 -1.98 -21.73 9.85
N SER A 115 -3.26 -22.08 9.98
CA SER A 115 -4.06 -21.92 11.19
C SER A 115 -4.49 -23.26 11.81
N GLY A 116 -4.16 -24.35 11.14
CA GLY A 116 -4.39 -25.74 11.57
C GLY A 116 -3.90 -26.72 10.51
N ALA A 117 -4.07 -28.01 10.73
CA ALA A 117 -3.62 -29.04 9.79
C ALA A 117 -4.30 -28.93 8.41
N ASN A 118 -5.56 -28.49 8.40
CA ASN A 118 -6.40 -28.38 7.19
C ASN A 118 -7.03 -27.00 7.08
N SER A 119 -6.39 -25.96 7.61
CA SER A 119 -6.91 -24.61 7.58
C SER A 119 -5.80 -23.58 7.42
N THR A 120 -6.13 -22.52 6.71
CA THR A 120 -5.26 -21.38 6.41
C THR A 120 -6.00 -20.10 6.71
N LYS A 121 -5.30 -19.13 7.25
CA LYS A 121 -5.75 -17.75 7.28
C LYS A 121 -5.04 -16.99 6.17
N LEU A 122 -5.78 -16.52 5.17
CA LEU A 122 -5.25 -15.54 4.20
C LEU A 122 -5.31 -14.16 4.85
N LEU A 123 -4.17 -13.47 4.88
CA LEU A 123 -4.02 -12.12 5.41
C LEU A 123 -3.61 -11.19 4.29
N TYR A 124 -4.29 -10.06 4.18
CA TYR A 124 -3.89 -8.98 3.29
C TYR A 124 -3.74 -7.70 4.10
N THR A 125 -2.54 -7.11 4.07
CA THR A 125 -2.26 -5.85 4.76
C THR A 125 -1.84 -4.82 3.73
N LEU A 126 -2.49 -3.66 3.76
CA LEU A 126 -2.05 -2.47 3.05
C LEU A 126 -1.49 -1.47 4.05
N MET A 127 -0.37 -0.84 3.72
CA MET A 127 0.17 0.31 4.44
C MET A 127 0.37 1.45 3.44
N LEU A 128 -0.26 2.57 3.71
CA LEU A 128 -0.24 3.71 2.78
C LEU A 128 -0.15 5.05 3.53
N ASP A 129 0.44 6.02 2.85
CA ASP A 129 0.45 7.41 3.27
C ASP A 129 -0.85 8.09 2.82
N VAL A 130 -1.56 8.68 3.77
CA VAL A 130 -2.83 9.38 3.55
C VAL A 130 -2.72 10.89 3.77
N SER A 131 -1.50 11.41 3.93
CA SER A 131 -1.27 12.83 4.18
C SER A 131 -1.58 13.74 2.98
N ASN A 132 -1.76 13.17 1.79
CA ASN A 132 -2.16 13.90 0.57
C ASN A 132 -3.66 14.25 0.52
N TYR A 133 -4.50 13.69 1.40
CA TYR A 133 -5.91 14.04 1.47
C TYR A 133 -6.12 15.30 2.31
N GLU A 134 -6.99 16.19 1.86
CA GLU A 134 -7.24 17.46 2.53
C GLU A 134 -8.11 17.32 3.78
N THR A 135 -9.01 16.33 3.78
CA THR A 135 -10.00 16.14 4.85
C THR A 135 -9.99 14.73 5.43
N GLN A 136 -10.39 14.59 6.68
CA GLN A 136 -10.57 13.29 7.31
C GLN A 136 -11.61 12.42 6.58
N ALA A 137 -12.67 13.04 6.07
CA ALA A 137 -13.70 12.33 5.32
C ALA A 137 -13.16 11.69 4.03
N GLU A 138 -12.24 12.34 3.33
CA GLU A 138 -11.57 11.78 2.14
C GLU A 138 -10.66 10.61 2.51
N LYS A 139 -9.88 10.75 3.61
CA LYS A 139 -9.06 9.65 4.14
C LYS A 139 -9.92 8.43 4.47
N ASP A 140 -10.97 8.62 5.23
CA ASP A 140 -11.89 7.55 5.65
C ASP A 140 -12.56 6.88 4.45
N ALA A 141 -12.95 7.65 3.45
CA ALA A 141 -13.57 7.14 2.22
C ALA A 141 -12.58 6.29 1.39
N ASP A 142 -11.31 6.72 1.24
CA ASP A 142 -10.30 5.93 0.53
C ASP A 142 -9.95 4.64 1.28
N VAL A 143 -9.78 4.71 2.61
CA VAL A 143 -9.53 3.54 3.46
C VAL A 143 -10.68 2.53 3.36
N ALA A 144 -11.92 2.98 3.44
CA ALA A 144 -13.10 2.13 3.31
C ALA A 144 -13.21 1.49 1.92
N ARG A 145 -12.95 2.24 0.86
CA ARG A 145 -12.93 1.75 -0.53
C ARG A 145 -11.89 0.66 -0.73
N ARG A 146 -10.64 0.87 -0.23
CA ARG A 146 -9.57 -0.12 -0.33
C ARG A 146 -9.90 -1.36 0.47
N ARG A 147 -10.38 -1.22 1.69
CA ARG A 147 -10.83 -2.35 2.52
C ARG A 147 -11.86 -3.19 1.77
N SER A 148 -12.93 -2.60 1.28
CA SER A 148 -13.98 -3.31 0.54
C SER A 148 -13.44 -4.05 -0.68
N MET A 149 -12.53 -3.42 -1.44
CA MET A 149 -11.91 -4.03 -2.61
C MET A 149 -11.08 -5.27 -2.26
N PHE A 150 -10.25 -5.19 -1.22
CA PHE A 150 -9.36 -6.30 -0.85
C PHE A 150 -10.03 -7.37 0.01
N GLU A 151 -11.09 -7.05 0.73
CA GLU A 151 -11.98 -8.07 1.33
C GLU A 151 -12.69 -8.88 0.23
N GLY A 152 -13.12 -8.24 -0.85
CA GLY A 152 -13.63 -8.91 -2.04
C GLY A 152 -12.57 -9.80 -2.71
N ALA A 153 -11.33 -9.32 -2.81
CA ALA A 153 -10.20 -10.10 -3.32
C ALA A 153 -9.91 -11.35 -2.46
N LEU A 154 -9.91 -11.21 -1.14
CA LEU A 154 -9.75 -12.35 -0.22
C LEU A 154 -10.88 -13.37 -0.36
N ALA A 155 -12.12 -12.93 -0.58
CA ALA A 155 -13.25 -13.82 -0.84
C ALA A 155 -13.06 -14.58 -2.17
N ALA A 156 -12.60 -13.92 -3.22
CA ALA A 156 -12.29 -14.57 -4.50
C ALA A 156 -11.13 -15.57 -4.37
N MET A 157 -10.07 -15.22 -3.66
CA MET A 157 -8.96 -16.14 -3.36
C MET A 157 -9.44 -17.40 -2.61
N LYS A 158 -10.35 -17.24 -1.65
CA LYS A 158 -10.94 -18.36 -0.92
C LYS A 158 -11.72 -19.28 -1.87
N GLU A 159 -12.55 -18.73 -2.74
CA GLU A 159 -13.32 -19.51 -3.74
C GLU A 159 -12.39 -20.28 -4.69
N MET A 160 -11.27 -19.65 -5.11
CA MET A 160 -10.25 -20.31 -5.96
C MET A 160 -9.52 -21.44 -5.23
N ALA A 161 -9.35 -21.31 -3.91
CA ALA A 161 -8.59 -22.25 -3.09
C ALA A 161 -9.40 -23.48 -2.66
N GLU A 162 -10.69 -23.33 -2.38
CA GLU A 162 -11.59 -24.41 -1.92
C GLU A 162 -12.23 -25.21 -3.06
#